data_10d56af2fe2029d92f434bd2a0812691
#
_entry.id   10d56af2fe2029d92f434bd2a0812691
#
_cell.length_a   1.000
_cell.length_b   1.000
_cell.length_c   1.000
_cell.angle_alpha   90.00
_cell.angle_beta   90.00
_cell.angle_gamma   90.00
#
_symmetry.space_group_name_H-M   'P 1'
#
loop_
_entity.id
_entity.type
_entity.pdbx_description
1 polymer ?
#
loop_
_entity_poly.entity_id
_entity_poly.type
_entity_poly.pdbx_seq_one_letter_code
_entity_poly.pdbx_strand_id
1 'polypeptide(L)'
;MIKLWHLILIALYTAGFSVMAGEARTVLALGDSITSGGKSFVCYREVLVQELKKRDDGFQFIGPEKDKASAHAGYGGKNTKALLKISEKVFAAYPADIVMIHSGHNSFSKDKPVAGIIRDTEAIIENALAANPEVTILLAQVIPAGKLPKYSYIPELNVELADLASRLSTRGDNIVLVDHADGFDWKTDTVGDKVHPNAAGARKMADKWMAALLALP
;
A
#
# COMPACT_ATOMS: atom_id res chain seq x y z
N MET A 1 -69.91 -32.53 -30.55
CA MET A 1 -68.56 -32.15 -30.99
C MET A 1 -68.06 -31.05 -30.12
N ILE A 2 -67.22 -31.35 -29.10
CA ILE A 2 -66.67 -30.39 -28.15
C ILE A 2 -65.19 -30.23 -28.51
N LYS A 3 -64.76 -29.01 -28.94
CA LYS A 3 -63.37 -28.70 -29.27
C LYS A 3 -62.66 -28.31 -27.98
N LEU A 4 -61.69 -29.13 -27.60
CA LEU A 4 -60.80 -28.90 -26.45
C LEU A 4 -59.67 -27.97 -26.90
N TRP A 5 -59.55 -26.76 -26.30
CA TRP A 5 -58.47 -25.83 -26.53
C TRP A 5 -57.39 -26.09 -25.47
N HIS A 6 -56.20 -26.50 -25.90
CA HIS A 6 -55.04 -26.66 -25.04
C HIS A 6 -54.35 -25.29 -24.88
N LEU A 7 -54.40 -24.72 -23.71
CA LEU A 7 -53.57 -23.57 -23.31
C LEU A 7 -52.18 -24.08 -22.95
N ILE A 8 -51.18 -23.72 -23.77
CA ILE A 8 -49.76 -23.97 -23.48
C ILE A 8 -49.30 -22.78 -22.64
N LEU A 9 -49.04 -23.02 -21.34
CA LEU A 9 -48.36 -22.05 -20.43
C LEU A 9 -46.85 -22.14 -20.72
N ILE A 10 -46.29 -21.10 -21.34
CA ILE A 10 -44.83 -20.95 -21.48
C ILE A 10 -44.34 -20.28 -20.20
N ALA A 11 -43.70 -21.03 -19.31
CA ALA A 11 -43.00 -20.49 -18.14
C ALA A 11 -41.66 -19.90 -18.60
N LEU A 12 -41.55 -18.58 -18.64
CA LEU A 12 -40.29 -17.86 -18.84
C LEU A 12 -39.44 -18.00 -17.58
N TYR A 13 -38.46 -18.90 -17.62
CA TYR A 13 -37.40 -18.97 -16.60
C TYR A 13 -36.44 -17.80 -16.84
N THR A 14 -36.58 -16.72 -16.10
CA THR A 14 -35.52 -15.68 -15.99
C THR A 14 -34.42 -16.23 -15.08
N ALA A 15 -33.36 -16.77 -15.67
CA ALA A 15 -32.16 -17.08 -14.96
C ALA A 15 -31.54 -15.74 -14.50
N GLY A 16 -31.78 -15.38 -13.24
CA GLY A 16 -31.09 -14.28 -12.61
C GLY A 16 -29.60 -14.62 -12.50
N PHE A 17 -28.77 -14.00 -13.33
CA PHE A 17 -27.34 -13.99 -13.13
C PHE A 17 -27.07 -13.19 -11.85
N SER A 18 -26.94 -13.87 -10.70
CA SER A 18 -26.27 -13.31 -9.53
C SER A 18 -24.81 -13.10 -9.91
N VAL A 19 -24.42 -11.87 -10.19
CA VAL A 19 -23.01 -11.49 -10.18
C VAL A 19 -22.54 -11.70 -8.73
N MET A 20 -21.83 -12.79 -8.49
CA MET A 20 -21.14 -12.99 -7.22
C MET A 20 -20.14 -11.85 -7.12
N ALA A 21 -20.38 -10.90 -6.20
CA ALA A 21 -19.35 -9.92 -5.85
C ALA A 21 -18.13 -10.73 -5.40
N GLY A 22 -17.02 -10.62 -6.12
CA GLY A 22 -15.77 -11.27 -5.75
C GLY A 22 -15.40 -10.87 -4.33
N GLU A 23 -14.77 -11.76 -3.57
CA GLU A 23 -14.28 -11.43 -2.24
C GLU A 23 -13.36 -10.20 -2.33
N ALA A 24 -13.54 -9.25 -1.39
CA ALA A 24 -12.74 -8.04 -1.37
C ALA A 24 -11.26 -8.40 -1.12
N ARG A 25 -10.37 -7.88 -1.97
CA ARG A 25 -8.92 -8.08 -1.79
C ARG A 25 -8.44 -7.35 -0.55
N THR A 26 -7.71 -8.05 0.31
CA THR A 26 -7.17 -7.50 1.54
C THR A 26 -5.89 -6.71 1.28
N VAL A 27 -5.79 -5.52 1.89
CA VAL A 27 -4.63 -4.61 1.76
C VAL A 27 -4.05 -4.30 3.13
N LEU A 28 -2.76 -4.57 3.32
CA LEU A 28 -2.04 -4.20 4.53
C LEU A 28 -1.04 -3.10 4.20
N ALA A 29 -1.24 -1.90 4.77
CA ALA A 29 -0.32 -0.78 4.61
C ALA A 29 0.71 -0.77 5.75
N LEU A 30 1.96 -1.15 5.46
CA LEU A 30 3.10 -1.16 6.39
C LEU A 30 3.95 0.09 6.21
N GLY A 31 4.33 0.74 7.31
CA GLY A 31 5.25 1.88 7.25
C GLY A 31 5.43 2.61 8.57
N ASP A 32 5.98 3.80 8.48
CA ASP A 32 6.25 4.69 9.61
C ASP A 32 5.11 5.70 9.87
N SER A 33 5.44 6.91 10.33
CA SER A 33 4.46 7.98 10.60
C SER A 33 3.68 8.41 9.36
N ILE A 34 4.28 8.37 8.18
CA ILE A 34 3.60 8.75 6.92
C ILE A 34 2.47 7.76 6.62
N THR A 35 2.64 6.49 6.98
CA THR A 35 1.59 5.46 6.90
C THR A 35 0.65 5.48 8.11
N SER A 36 1.14 5.65 9.35
CA SER A 36 0.26 5.67 10.52
C SER A 36 -0.66 6.90 10.58
N GLY A 37 -0.21 8.01 10.00
CA GLY A 37 -0.90 9.28 10.16
C GLY A 37 -0.54 10.00 11.46
N GLY A 38 -1.07 11.21 11.62
CA GLY A 38 -0.83 12.05 12.78
C GLY A 38 -1.81 13.22 12.85
N LYS A 39 -1.81 13.95 13.98
CA LYS A 39 -2.71 15.09 14.18
C LYS A 39 -2.29 16.35 13.43
N SER A 40 -1.01 16.45 13.04
CA SER A 40 -0.41 17.67 12.48
C SER A 40 -0.21 17.63 10.96
N PHE A 41 -0.59 16.55 10.30
CA PHE A 41 -0.46 16.38 8.85
C PHE A 41 -1.55 15.48 8.30
N VAL A 42 -1.74 15.47 6.97
CA VAL A 42 -2.74 14.64 6.30
C VAL A 42 -2.12 13.29 5.92
N CYS A 43 -2.73 12.20 6.33
CA CYS A 43 -2.29 10.86 5.94
C CYS A 43 -2.83 10.51 4.54
N TYR A 44 -1.97 9.96 3.68
CA TYR A 44 -2.39 9.52 2.34
C TYR A 44 -3.52 8.47 2.41
N ARG A 45 -3.56 7.62 3.44
CA ARG A 45 -4.62 6.60 3.61
C ARG A 45 -6.00 7.24 3.79
N GLU A 46 -6.11 8.43 4.43
CA GLU A 46 -7.39 9.13 4.57
C GLU A 46 -7.98 9.46 3.19
N VAL A 47 -7.14 9.88 2.26
CA VAL A 47 -7.53 10.19 0.89
C VAL A 47 -7.79 8.93 0.08
N LEU A 48 -6.82 8.01 0.07
CA LEU A 48 -6.88 6.77 -0.71
C LEU A 48 -8.13 5.93 -0.39
N VAL A 49 -8.37 5.66 0.89
CA VAL A 49 -9.49 4.82 1.32
C VAL A 49 -10.85 5.46 1.01
N GLN A 50 -10.94 6.79 1.12
CA GLN A 50 -12.16 7.50 0.71
C GLN A 50 -12.45 7.34 -0.79
N GLU A 51 -11.43 7.48 -1.64
CA GLU A 51 -11.60 7.36 -3.10
C GLU A 51 -11.94 5.92 -3.51
N LEU A 52 -11.26 4.92 -2.95
CA LEU A 52 -11.55 3.51 -3.21
C LEU A 52 -12.99 3.13 -2.78
N LYS A 53 -13.45 3.63 -1.62
CA LYS A 53 -14.83 3.41 -1.17
C LYS A 53 -15.88 4.03 -2.09
N LYS A 54 -15.62 5.22 -2.67
CA LYS A 54 -16.55 5.85 -3.62
C LYS A 54 -16.70 5.06 -4.92
N ARG A 55 -15.65 4.31 -5.28
CA ARG A 55 -15.60 3.51 -6.51
C ARG A 55 -16.12 2.09 -6.32
N ASP A 56 -16.26 1.65 -5.07
CA ASP A 56 -16.61 0.26 -4.70
C ASP A 56 -15.64 -0.78 -5.33
N ASP A 57 -14.34 -0.44 -5.32
CA ASP A 57 -13.30 -1.21 -6.01
C ASP A 57 -12.91 -2.53 -5.30
N GLY A 58 -13.64 -2.94 -4.26
CA GLY A 58 -13.44 -4.24 -3.61
C GLY A 58 -12.14 -4.41 -2.83
N PHE A 59 -11.56 -3.32 -2.27
CA PHE A 59 -10.39 -3.38 -1.40
C PHE A 59 -10.78 -3.24 0.08
N GLN A 60 -10.25 -4.15 0.91
CA GLN A 60 -10.42 -4.11 2.37
C GLN A 60 -9.07 -3.91 3.06
N PHE A 61 -8.88 -2.78 3.75
CA PHE A 61 -7.68 -2.54 4.53
C PHE A 61 -7.73 -3.29 5.85
N ILE A 62 -6.65 -4.06 6.13
CA ILE A 62 -6.46 -4.86 7.35
C ILE A 62 -5.17 -4.45 8.08
N GLY A 63 -5.04 -4.86 9.34
CA GLY A 63 -3.83 -4.61 10.13
C GLY A 63 -4.12 -4.49 11.61
N PRO A 64 -3.06 -4.48 12.45
CA PRO A 64 -3.18 -4.44 13.91
C PRO A 64 -3.57 -3.08 14.48
N GLU A 65 -3.30 -2.01 13.75
CA GLU A 65 -3.65 -0.65 14.13
C GLU A 65 -4.91 -0.20 13.39
N LYS A 66 -5.66 0.73 13.98
CA LYS A 66 -6.89 1.26 13.37
C LYS A 66 -7.11 2.72 13.72
N ASP A 67 -7.48 3.51 12.74
CA ASP A 67 -7.93 4.90 12.91
C ASP A 67 -9.25 5.14 12.14
N LYS A 68 -9.63 6.44 12.01
CA LYS A 68 -10.86 6.83 11.29
C LYS A 68 -10.85 6.47 9.79
N ALA A 69 -9.67 6.34 9.17
CA ALA A 69 -9.54 6.04 7.75
C ALA A 69 -9.66 4.53 7.50
N SER A 70 -8.86 3.73 8.19
CA SER A 70 -8.79 2.28 7.97
C SER A 70 -8.03 1.54 9.05
N ALA A 71 -8.01 0.19 8.99
CA ALA A 71 -6.97 -0.60 9.61
C ALA A 71 -5.64 -0.45 8.86
N HIS A 72 -4.48 -0.67 9.53
CA HIS A 72 -3.14 -0.52 8.95
C HIS A 72 -2.05 -1.14 9.84
N ALA A 73 -0.81 -1.19 9.35
CA ALA A 73 0.40 -1.52 10.09
C ALA A 73 1.42 -0.35 10.03
N GLY A 74 0.94 0.88 10.20
CA GLY A 74 1.77 2.07 10.28
C GLY A 74 2.21 2.36 11.73
N TYR A 75 3.50 2.64 11.93
CA TYR A 75 4.08 2.83 13.26
C TYR A 75 4.92 4.11 13.31
N GLY A 76 4.36 5.17 13.86
CA GLY A 76 5.00 6.47 13.94
C GLY A 76 6.41 6.43 14.55
N GLY A 77 7.39 7.05 13.89
CA GLY A 77 8.78 7.13 14.34
C GLY A 77 9.60 5.85 14.19
N LYS A 78 9.03 4.74 13.73
CA LYS A 78 9.78 3.49 13.51
C LYS A 78 10.62 3.57 12.24
N ASN A 79 11.86 3.12 12.34
CA ASN A 79 12.73 2.91 11.18
C ASN A 79 12.50 1.50 10.58
N THR A 80 13.06 1.24 9.40
CA THR A 80 12.89 -0.03 8.68
C THR A 80 13.33 -1.24 9.52
N LYS A 81 14.42 -1.12 10.27
CA LYS A 81 14.89 -2.18 11.19
C LYS A 81 13.88 -2.48 12.31
N ALA A 82 13.18 -1.46 12.81
CA ALA A 82 12.14 -1.66 13.82
C ALA A 82 10.88 -2.28 13.22
N LEU A 83 10.54 -1.95 11.97
CA LEU A 83 9.46 -2.61 11.23
C LEU A 83 9.79 -4.07 10.95
N LEU A 84 11.02 -4.39 10.55
CA LEU A 84 11.46 -5.77 10.34
C LEU A 84 11.24 -6.63 11.60
N LYS A 85 11.55 -6.11 12.79
CA LYS A 85 11.39 -6.88 14.05
C LYS A 85 9.96 -7.31 14.35
N ILE A 86 8.96 -6.65 13.76
CA ILE A 86 7.55 -6.91 14.01
C ILE A 86 6.84 -7.52 12.79
N SER A 87 7.46 -7.45 11.61
CA SER A 87 6.81 -7.80 10.33
C SER A 87 6.37 -9.26 10.28
N GLU A 88 7.18 -10.21 10.73
CA GLU A 88 6.83 -11.63 10.78
C GLU A 88 5.52 -11.85 11.55
N LYS A 89 5.43 -11.30 12.78
CA LYS A 89 4.23 -11.43 13.60
C LYS A 89 3.02 -10.72 12.98
N VAL A 90 3.23 -9.55 12.38
CA VAL A 90 2.16 -8.78 11.72
C VAL A 90 1.61 -9.55 10.54
N PHE A 91 2.45 -10.05 9.64
CA PHE A 91 1.99 -10.79 8.46
C PHE A 91 1.37 -12.14 8.81
N ALA A 92 1.90 -12.85 9.80
CA ALA A 92 1.28 -14.09 10.29
C ALA A 92 -0.13 -13.88 10.87
N ALA A 93 -0.37 -12.73 11.52
CA ALA A 93 -1.68 -12.40 12.09
C ALA A 93 -2.65 -11.78 11.06
N TYR A 94 -2.13 -11.14 10.02
CA TYR A 94 -2.88 -10.44 8.97
C TYR A 94 -2.32 -10.78 7.58
N PRO A 95 -2.45 -12.04 7.12
CA PRO A 95 -2.03 -12.44 5.79
C PRO A 95 -2.89 -11.69 4.75
N ALA A 96 -2.27 -10.76 4.03
CA ALA A 96 -2.95 -9.91 3.07
C ALA A 96 -2.70 -10.40 1.63
N ASP A 97 -3.63 -10.08 0.72
CA ASP A 97 -3.45 -10.28 -0.72
C ASP A 97 -2.47 -9.26 -1.30
N ILE A 98 -2.46 -8.05 -0.71
CA ILE A 98 -1.63 -6.93 -1.14
C ILE A 98 -0.95 -6.29 0.08
N VAL A 99 0.37 -6.10 0.02
CA VAL A 99 1.12 -5.37 1.04
C VAL A 99 1.74 -4.11 0.43
N MET A 100 1.34 -2.94 0.93
CA MET A 100 1.91 -1.65 0.57
C MET A 100 3.04 -1.32 1.55
N ILE A 101 4.27 -1.10 1.08
CA ILE A 101 5.43 -0.79 1.94
C ILE A 101 5.95 0.62 1.61
N HIS A 102 5.91 1.53 2.60
CA HIS A 102 6.53 2.85 2.53
C HIS A 102 7.36 3.08 3.80
N SER A 103 8.67 2.91 3.71
CA SER A 103 9.58 3.01 4.85
C SER A 103 10.97 3.46 4.43
N GLY A 104 11.61 4.28 5.28
CA GLY A 104 12.97 4.76 5.03
C GLY A 104 13.31 6.05 5.77
N HIS A 105 12.33 6.91 6.06
CA HIS A 105 12.54 8.24 6.63
C HIS A 105 13.16 8.28 8.04
N ASN A 106 12.99 7.24 8.84
CA ASN A 106 13.51 7.18 10.20
C ASN A 106 14.79 6.35 10.35
N SER A 107 15.42 6.00 9.23
CA SER A 107 16.61 5.14 9.19
C SER A 107 17.91 5.93 9.02
N PHE A 108 17.91 7.21 9.35
CA PHE A 108 19.11 8.04 9.25
C PHE A 108 20.17 7.59 10.25
N SER A 109 21.39 7.38 9.76
CA SER A 109 22.59 7.16 10.55
C SER A 109 23.75 7.98 9.96
N LYS A 110 24.85 8.13 10.73
CA LYS A 110 26.06 8.79 10.24
C LYS A 110 26.76 7.96 9.13
N ASP A 111 26.49 6.66 9.09
CA ASP A 111 27.22 5.69 8.27
C ASP A 111 26.33 5.15 7.13
N LYS A 112 25.93 6.01 6.19
CA LYS A 112 25.20 5.63 4.98
C LYS A 112 24.09 4.58 5.23
N PRO A 113 22.87 4.98 5.57
CA PRO A 113 21.82 4.05 6.02
C PRO A 113 21.27 3.16 4.90
N VAL A 114 21.53 3.47 3.62
CA VAL A 114 20.83 2.89 2.45
C VAL A 114 20.95 1.36 2.41
N ALA A 115 22.17 0.82 2.46
CA ALA A 115 22.38 -0.63 2.42
C ALA A 115 21.64 -1.38 3.54
N GLY A 116 21.57 -0.77 4.74
CA GLY A 116 20.83 -1.32 5.87
C GLY A 116 19.31 -1.29 5.65
N ILE A 117 18.80 -0.20 5.07
CA ILE A 117 17.38 -0.06 4.75
C ILE A 117 16.97 -1.10 3.70
N ILE A 118 17.74 -1.25 2.64
CA ILE A 118 17.47 -2.21 1.55
C ILE A 118 17.45 -3.64 2.08
N ARG A 119 18.49 -4.05 2.83
CA ARG A 119 18.51 -5.37 3.45
C ARG A 119 17.32 -5.62 4.37
N ASP A 120 16.97 -4.64 5.21
CA ASP A 120 15.85 -4.77 6.16
C ASP A 120 14.50 -4.76 5.40
N THR A 121 14.38 -4.02 4.29
CA THR A 121 13.20 -4.03 3.40
C THR A 121 13.03 -5.37 2.70
N GLU A 122 14.11 -5.94 2.16
CA GLU A 122 14.09 -7.27 1.54
C GLU A 122 13.62 -8.33 2.54
N ALA A 123 14.15 -8.32 3.77
CA ALA A 123 13.73 -9.24 4.82
C ALA A 123 12.25 -9.05 5.25
N ILE A 124 11.72 -7.81 5.21
CA ILE A 124 10.28 -7.56 5.42
C ILE A 124 9.46 -8.20 4.30
N ILE A 125 9.89 -8.09 3.05
CA ILE A 125 9.22 -8.70 1.90
C ILE A 125 9.24 -10.23 2.03
N GLU A 126 10.37 -10.83 2.41
CA GLU A 126 10.47 -12.27 2.66
C GLU A 126 9.49 -12.74 3.75
N ASN A 127 9.31 -11.97 4.81
CA ASN A 127 8.32 -12.29 5.85
C ASN A 127 6.88 -12.23 5.31
N ALA A 128 6.58 -11.31 4.40
CA ALA A 128 5.26 -11.24 3.76
C ALA A 128 5.01 -12.45 2.84
N LEU A 129 6.00 -12.81 2.00
CA LEU A 129 5.96 -13.98 1.13
C LEU A 129 5.87 -15.29 1.92
N ALA A 130 6.52 -15.39 3.08
CA ALA A 130 6.41 -16.56 3.96
C ALA A 130 5.01 -16.72 4.54
N ALA A 131 4.30 -15.60 4.82
CA ALA A 131 2.94 -15.62 5.33
C ALA A 131 1.88 -15.87 4.22
N ASN A 132 2.11 -15.35 3.02
CA ASN A 132 1.28 -15.56 1.84
C ASN A 132 2.16 -15.59 0.58
N PRO A 133 2.47 -16.75 0.01
CA PRO A 133 3.31 -16.86 -1.19
C PRO A 133 2.76 -16.16 -2.43
N GLU A 134 1.44 -15.92 -2.49
CA GLU A 134 0.75 -15.24 -3.60
C GLU A 134 0.62 -13.72 -3.38
N VAL A 135 1.17 -13.19 -2.29
CA VAL A 135 1.03 -11.76 -1.96
C VAL A 135 1.63 -10.88 -3.05
N THR A 136 0.91 -9.82 -3.40
CA THR A 136 1.47 -8.75 -4.23
C THR A 136 2.06 -7.66 -3.34
N ILE A 137 3.33 -7.34 -3.54
CA ILE A 137 4.01 -6.25 -2.82
C ILE A 137 4.00 -4.99 -3.68
N LEU A 138 3.40 -3.92 -3.17
CA LEU A 138 3.56 -2.57 -3.71
C LEU A 138 4.69 -1.89 -2.93
N LEU A 139 5.89 -1.85 -3.50
CA LEU A 139 7.08 -1.27 -2.88
C LEU A 139 7.24 0.20 -3.29
N ALA A 140 7.20 1.10 -2.33
CA ALA A 140 7.35 2.53 -2.59
C ALA A 140 8.80 2.98 -2.70
N GLN A 141 9.15 3.75 -3.73
CA GLN A 141 10.15 4.79 -3.59
C GLN A 141 9.58 5.86 -2.67
N VAL A 142 10.35 6.27 -1.67
CA VAL A 142 9.82 7.15 -0.61
C VAL A 142 9.83 8.62 -1.03
N ILE A 143 8.89 9.40 -0.49
CA ILE A 143 8.82 10.85 -0.78
C ILE A 143 10.08 11.59 -0.36
N PRO A 144 10.52 12.63 -1.09
CA PRO A 144 11.62 13.49 -0.68
C PRO A 144 11.32 14.23 0.62
N ALA A 145 12.36 14.51 1.42
CA ALA A 145 12.27 15.28 2.65
C ALA A 145 13.28 16.42 2.70
N GLY A 146 12.87 17.55 3.29
CA GLY A 146 13.64 18.81 3.23
C GLY A 146 14.53 19.10 4.42
N LYS A 147 14.62 18.23 5.43
CA LYS A 147 15.56 18.40 6.57
C LYS A 147 16.96 17.95 6.18
N LEU A 148 17.61 18.69 5.29
CA LEU A 148 18.97 18.42 4.87
C LEU A 148 20.01 18.89 5.92
N PRO A 149 21.17 18.19 6.07
CA PRO A 149 21.58 17.00 5.30
C PRO A 149 21.00 15.67 5.82
N LYS A 150 20.16 15.67 6.83
CA LYS A 150 19.65 14.47 7.52
C LYS A 150 19.03 13.44 6.55
N TYR A 151 18.30 13.91 5.55
CA TYR A 151 17.59 13.09 4.57
C TYR A 151 18.26 13.08 3.19
N SER A 152 19.54 13.50 3.08
CA SER A 152 20.27 13.52 1.81
C SER A 152 20.48 12.14 1.17
N TYR A 153 20.24 11.06 1.91
CA TYR A 153 20.33 9.68 1.41
C TYR A 153 19.10 9.22 0.63
N ILE A 154 17.96 9.94 0.70
CA ILE A 154 16.71 9.51 0.05
C ILE A 154 16.83 9.30 -1.46
N PRO A 155 17.49 10.17 -2.24
CA PRO A 155 17.67 9.90 -3.68
C PRO A 155 18.40 8.59 -3.96
N GLU A 156 19.50 8.30 -3.25
CA GLU A 156 20.20 7.02 -3.35
C GLU A 156 19.32 5.85 -2.92
N LEU A 157 18.59 6.00 -1.80
CA LEU A 157 17.65 4.99 -1.34
C LEU A 157 16.60 4.65 -2.41
N ASN A 158 16.04 5.63 -3.09
CA ASN A 158 15.02 5.41 -4.10
C ASN A 158 15.55 4.67 -5.33
N VAL A 159 16.80 4.89 -5.72
CA VAL A 159 17.46 4.08 -6.76
C VAL A 159 17.58 2.62 -6.31
N GLU A 160 18.09 2.39 -5.11
CA GLU A 160 18.27 1.05 -4.57
C GLU A 160 16.95 0.31 -4.31
N LEU A 161 15.86 1.03 -3.97
CA LEU A 161 14.52 0.43 -3.87
C LEU A 161 13.99 -0.02 -5.24
N ALA A 162 14.26 0.74 -6.31
CA ALA A 162 13.91 0.34 -7.66
C ALA A 162 14.71 -0.88 -8.12
N ASP A 163 16.00 -0.93 -7.82
CA ASP A 163 16.86 -2.08 -8.12
C ASP A 163 16.42 -3.33 -7.33
N LEU A 164 16.04 -3.16 -6.05
CA LEU A 164 15.46 -4.23 -5.24
C LEU A 164 14.17 -4.77 -5.88
N ALA A 165 13.24 -3.90 -6.24
CA ALA A 165 11.98 -4.30 -6.86
C ALA A 165 12.22 -5.07 -8.18
N SER A 166 13.13 -4.58 -9.03
CA SER A 166 13.51 -5.21 -10.31
C SER A 166 14.11 -6.61 -10.07
N ARG A 167 15.02 -6.75 -9.10
CA ARG A 167 15.66 -8.01 -8.76
C ARG A 167 14.67 -9.06 -8.23
N LEU A 168 13.78 -8.66 -7.34
CA LEU A 168 12.76 -9.55 -6.78
C LEU A 168 11.72 -9.95 -7.84
N SER A 169 11.28 -9.03 -8.68
CA SER A 169 10.38 -9.33 -9.81
C SER A 169 11.03 -10.30 -10.81
N THR A 170 12.33 -10.16 -11.09
CA THR A 170 13.08 -11.10 -11.93
C THR A 170 13.18 -12.49 -11.30
N ARG A 171 13.19 -12.59 -9.97
CA ARG A 171 13.12 -13.86 -9.22
C ARG A 171 11.77 -14.56 -9.37
N GLY A 172 10.73 -13.84 -9.77
CA GLY A 172 9.37 -14.33 -9.96
C GLY A 172 8.37 -13.88 -8.88
N ASP A 173 8.78 -12.99 -7.96
CA ASP A 173 7.90 -12.43 -6.94
C ASP A 173 6.94 -11.38 -7.53
N ASN A 174 5.74 -11.29 -6.99
CA ASN A 174 4.74 -10.29 -7.40
C ASN A 174 5.08 -8.91 -6.78
N ILE A 175 6.07 -8.22 -7.33
CA ILE A 175 6.52 -6.91 -6.85
C ILE A 175 6.16 -5.83 -7.88
N VAL A 176 5.52 -4.76 -7.42
CA VAL A 176 5.24 -3.54 -8.19
C VAL A 176 5.91 -2.36 -7.51
N LEU A 177 6.79 -1.67 -8.23
CA LEU A 177 7.38 -0.41 -7.75
C LEU A 177 6.38 0.73 -7.87
N VAL A 178 6.24 1.52 -6.80
CA VAL A 178 5.38 2.73 -6.79
C VAL A 178 6.26 3.95 -6.53
N ASP A 179 6.49 4.75 -7.55
CA ASP A 179 7.36 5.93 -7.47
C ASP A 179 6.64 7.12 -6.84
N HIS A 180 6.77 7.28 -5.53
CA HIS A 180 6.27 8.46 -4.82
C HIS A 180 7.20 9.66 -4.89
N ALA A 181 8.42 9.50 -5.37
CA ALA A 181 9.37 10.61 -5.47
C ALA A 181 9.09 11.50 -6.69
N ASP A 182 8.67 10.90 -7.80
CA ASP A 182 8.33 11.64 -9.02
C ASP A 182 7.13 12.55 -8.79
N GLY A 183 7.28 13.82 -9.15
CA GLY A 183 6.24 14.85 -8.98
C GLY A 183 5.98 15.30 -7.54
N PHE A 184 6.75 14.83 -6.55
CA PHE A 184 6.65 15.26 -5.15
C PHE A 184 7.77 16.27 -4.82
N ASP A 185 7.39 17.49 -4.43
CA ASP A 185 8.33 18.53 -3.96
C ASP A 185 8.08 18.79 -2.47
N TRP A 186 9.05 18.45 -1.62
CA TRP A 186 8.94 18.67 -0.19
C TRP A 186 8.70 20.14 0.21
N LYS A 187 9.02 21.12 -0.65
CA LYS A 187 8.77 22.56 -0.38
C LYS A 187 7.29 22.89 -0.42
N THR A 188 6.54 22.26 -1.30
CA THR A 188 5.12 22.54 -1.52
C THR A 188 4.19 21.45 -1.01
N ASP A 189 4.68 20.21 -0.86
CA ASP A 189 3.88 19.03 -0.58
C ASP A 189 4.01 18.52 0.86
N THR A 190 4.85 19.16 1.69
CA THR A 190 4.97 18.81 3.11
C THR A 190 4.46 19.93 4.03
N VAL A 191 4.17 19.57 5.27
CA VAL A 191 3.92 20.55 6.34
C VAL A 191 5.23 21.22 6.80
N GLY A 192 5.16 22.16 7.75
CA GLY A 192 6.32 22.94 8.20
C GLY A 192 7.53 22.15 8.71
N ASP A 193 7.37 20.86 9.01
CA ASP A 193 8.49 20.00 9.40
C ASP A 193 9.33 19.50 8.21
N LYS A 194 8.88 19.73 6.98
CA LYS A 194 9.54 19.36 5.71
C LYS A 194 9.75 17.86 5.50
N VAL A 195 8.91 17.03 6.14
CA VAL A 195 8.97 15.57 6.10
C VAL A 195 7.59 14.97 5.85
N HIS A 196 6.60 15.35 6.66
CA HIS A 196 5.26 14.79 6.57
C HIS A 196 4.42 15.50 5.50
N PRO A 197 3.61 14.77 4.73
CA PRO A 197 2.81 15.36 3.65
C PRO A 197 1.74 16.33 4.19
N ASN A 198 1.53 17.42 3.48
CA ASN A 198 0.32 18.24 3.62
C ASN A 198 -0.81 17.64 2.75
N ALA A 199 -1.94 18.35 2.63
CA ALA A 199 -3.08 17.85 1.86
C ALA A 199 -2.73 17.57 0.37
N ALA A 200 -1.90 18.41 -0.26
CA ALA A 200 -1.46 18.21 -1.64
C ALA A 200 -0.53 17.00 -1.77
N GLY A 201 0.45 16.87 -0.88
CA GLY A 201 1.36 15.72 -0.85
C GLY A 201 0.62 14.40 -0.57
N ALA A 202 -0.31 14.42 0.39
CA ALA A 202 -1.14 13.26 0.70
C ALA A 202 -2.00 12.82 -0.49
N ARG A 203 -2.56 13.78 -1.26
CA ARG A 203 -3.30 13.51 -2.51
C ARG A 203 -2.40 12.86 -3.55
N LYS A 204 -1.22 13.41 -3.82
CA LYS A 204 -0.25 12.83 -4.78
C LYS A 204 0.11 11.39 -4.42
N MET A 205 0.40 11.12 -3.14
CA MET A 205 0.68 9.75 -2.67
C MET A 205 -0.54 8.84 -2.85
N ALA A 206 -1.72 9.29 -2.48
CA ALA A 206 -2.95 8.51 -2.62
C ALA A 206 -3.24 8.15 -4.08
N ASP A 207 -3.07 9.11 -5.01
CA ASP A 207 -3.30 8.90 -6.43
C ASP A 207 -2.33 7.84 -7.02
N LYS A 208 -1.05 7.85 -6.63
CA LYS A 208 -0.08 6.83 -7.05
C LYS A 208 -0.37 5.44 -6.47
N TRP A 209 -0.72 5.36 -5.18
CA TRP A 209 -1.15 4.11 -4.59
C TRP A 209 -2.42 3.57 -5.25
N MET A 210 -3.40 4.44 -5.50
CA MET A 210 -4.65 4.06 -6.18
C MET A 210 -4.37 3.55 -7.59
N ALA A 211 -3.53 4.23 -8.37
CA ALA A 211 -3.15 3.78 -9.70
C ALA A 211 -2.49 2.39 -9.67
N ALA A 212 -1.60 2.13 -8.71
CA ALA A 212 -0.97 0.83 -8.55
C ALA A 212 -1.98 -0.26 -8.17
N LEU A 213 -2.89 0.01 -7.21
CA LEU A 213 -3.93 -0.94 -6.79
C LEU A 213 -4.89 -1.30 -7.94
N LEU A 214 -5.32 -0.31 -8.71
CA LEU A 214 -6.26 -0.50 -9.83
C LEU A 214 -5.63 -1.16 -11.06
N ALA A 215 -4.32 -1.12 -11.18
CA ALA A 215 -3.58 -1.80 -12.27
C ALA A 215 -3.34 -3.30 -12.00
N LEU A 216 -3.60 -3.78 -10.78
CA LEU A 216 -3.45 -5.19 -10.44
C LEU A 216 -4.55 -6.03 -11.13
N PRO A 217 -4.20 -7.23 -11.62
CA PRO A 217 -5.13 -8.14 -12.30
C PRO A 217 -6.31 -8.59 -11.42
#